data_76cfaebf09335bb1245d393cbff840d7
#
_entry.id   76cfaebf09335bb1245d393cbff840d7
#
_cell.length_a   1.000
_cell.length_b   1.000
_cell.length_c   1.000
_cell.angle_alpha   90.00
_cell.angle_beta   90.00
_cell.angle_gamma   90.00
#
_symmetry.space_group_name_H-M   'P 1'
#
loop_
_entity.id
_entity.type
_entity.pdbx_description
1 polymer ?
#
loop_
_entity_poly.entity_id
_entity_poly.type
_entity_poly.pdbx_seq_one_letter_code
_entity_poly.pdbx_strand_id
1 'polypeptide(L)'
;VLFMEEDAALAAVLADQADVAHTAVSYSDQEIEGYHLMAVHTVDNRGFNLPCSEEETRDGIVYGNAFTADVNVRRAINIGIDREEMIEHVLNGYGTEAYSVCDQMPWYNEKSAVSYDPEQAEQLLNEAGWKMAEDGIRRKDGEKAAFTLLFNNGDSVRQALAEYTANQLAKLGI
;
A
#
# COMPACT_ATOMS: atom_id res chain seq x y z
N VAL A 1 24.98 5.72 -19.25
CA VAL A 1 23.83 5.56 -18.33
C VAL A 1 22.68 6.38 -18.90
N LEU A 2 21.52 5.74 -19.07
CA LEU A 2 20.27 6.40 -19.47
C LEU A 2 19.38 6.50 -18.22
N PHE A 3 18.80 7.67 -17.99
CA PHE A 3 17.82 7.90 -16.91
C PHE A 3 16.43 7.79 -17.51
N MET A 4 15.65 6.84 -17.03
CA MET A 4 14.27 6.59 -17.48
C MET A 4 13.47 5.94 -16.37
N GLU A 5 12.16 5.99 -16.47
CA GLU A 5 11.26 5.28 -15.56
C GLU A 5 11.41 3.76 -15.71
N GLU A 6 11.09 3.00 -14.66
CA GLU A 6 11.27 1.55 -14.61
C GLU A 6 10.58 0.82 -15.76
N ASP A 7 9.34 1.22 -16.08
CA ASP A 7 8.58 0.62 -17.18
C ASP A 7 9.23 0.89 -18.57
N ALA A 8 9.84 2.06 -18.75
CA ALA A 8 10.57 2.41 -19.97
C ALA A 8 11.92 1.67 -20.07
N ALA A 9 12.54 1.34 -18.95
CA ALA A 9 13.80 0.62 -18.91
C ALA A 9 13.66 -0.82 -19.46
N LEU A 10 12.54 -1.48 -19.18
CA LEU A 10 12.23 -2.79 -19.76
C LEU A 10 12.12 -2.69 -21.30
N ALA A 11 11.43 -1.68 -21.81
CA ALA A 11 11.30 -1.49 -23.26
C ALA A 11 12.66 -1.28 -23.95
N ALA A 12 13.60 -0.61 -23.29
CA ALA A 12 14.96 -0.43 -23.81
C ALA A 12 15.75 -1.75 -23.88
N VAL A 13 15.58 -2.63 -22.87
CA VAL A 13 16.17 -3.99 -22.91
C VAL A 13 15.58 -4.82 -24.05
N LEU A 14 14.25 -4.85 -24.17
CA LEU A 14 13.56 -5.59 -25.24
C LEU A 14 13.92 -5.10 -26.64
N ALA A 15 14.32 -3.84 -26.79
CA ALA A 15 14.76 -3.24 -28.02
C ALA A 15 16.28 -3.38 -28.28
N ASP A 16 17.00 -4.13 -27.45
CA ASP A 16 18.46 -4.29 -27.48
C ASP A 16 19.24 -2.95 -27.41
N GLN A 17 18.67 -2.00 -26.65
CA GLN A 17 19.22 -0.65 -26.45
C GLN A 17 19.92 -0.50 -25.10
N ALA A 18 19.84 -1.50 -24.24
CA ALA A 18 20.46 -1.51 -22.94
C ALA A 18 20.94 -2.93 -22.56
N ASP A 19 22.13 -3.02 -22.01
CA ASP A 19 22.72 -4.27 -21.52
C ASP A 19 22.29 -4.63 -20.10
N VAL A 20 21.89 -3.63 -19.31
CA VAL A 20 21.40 -3.75 -17.92
C VAL A 20 20.32 -2.71 -17.69
N ALA A 21 19.23 -3.12 -17.09
CA ALA A 21 18.17 -2.20 -16.65
C ALA A 21 17.66 -2.54 -15.26
N HIS A 22 17.31 -1.52 -14.49
CA HIS A 22 16.43 -1.64 -13.35
C HIS A 22 14.99 -1.49 -13.84
N THR A 23 14.11 -2.41 -13.49
CA THR A 23 12.74 -2.45 -13.99
C THR A 23 11.76 -2.75 -12.85
N ALA A 24 10.49 -2.52 -13.10
CA ALA A 24 9.44 -2.76 -12.12
C ALA A 24 9.31 -4.27 -11.80
N VAL A 25 9.03 -4.57 -10.54
CA VAL A 25 8.85 -5.94 -10.06
C VAL A 25 7.70 -6.69 -10.74
N SER A 26 6.70 -5.97 -11.25
CA SER A 26 5.58 -6.52 -12.03
C SER A 26 6.01 -7.24 -13.31
N TYR A 27 7.25 -7.05 -13.76
CA TYR A 27 7.82 -7.72 -14.91
C TYR A 27 8.77 -8.87 -14.56
N SER A 28 8.86 -9.23 -13.28
CA SER A 28 9.79 -10.26 -12.79
C SER A 28 9.50 -11.67 -13.27
N ASP A 29 8.31 -11.93 -13.78
CA ASP A 29 7.88 -13.20 -14.38
C ASP A 29 8.20 -13.30 -15.88
N GLN A 30 8.71 -12.24 -16.49
CA GLN A 30 9.05 -12.22 -17.91
C GLN A 30 10.45 -12.80 -18.16
N GLU A 31 10.51 -13.87 -18.95
CA GLU A 31 11.78 -14.38 -19.48
C GLU A 31 12.16 -13.58 -20.74
N ILE A 32 13.35 -12.97 -20.71
CA ILE A 32 13.89 -12.21 -21.85
C ILE A 32 15.11 -12.96 -22.37
N GLU A 33 15.05 -13.37 -23.65
CA GLU A 33 16.15 -14.12 -24.26
C GLU A 33 17.47 -13.33 -24.24
N GLY A 34 18.53 -13.96 -23.76
CA GLY A 34 19.85 -13.33 -23.63
C GLY A 34 20.06 -12.50 -22.36
N TYR A 35 19.05 -12.37 -21.52
CA TYR A 35 19.13 -11.62 -20.25
C TYR A 35 18.88 -12.53 -19.03
N HIS A 36 19.39 -12.10 -17.89
CA HIS A 36 19.15 -12.76 -16.61
C HIS A 36 18.48 -11.80 -15.63
N LEU A 37 17.41 -12.25 -15.01
CA LEU A 37 16.78 -11.53 -13.90
C LEU A 37 17.67 -11.64 -12.65
N MET A 38 17.94 -10.50 -12.01
CA MET A 38 18.62 -10.43 -10.73
C MET A 38 17.75 -9.70 -9.73
N ALA A 39 17.19 -10.43 -8.76
CA ALA A 39 16.48 -9.83 -7.64
C ALA A 39 17.48 -9.30 -6.61
N VAL A 40 17.40 -8.02 -6.29
CA VAL A 40 18.28 -7.36 -5.33
C VAL A 40 17.47 -6.98 -4.09
N HIS A 41 17.86 -7.50 -2.94
CA HIS A 41 17.27 -7.10 -1.67
C HIS A 41 17.71 -5.69 -1.30
N THR A 42 16.74 -4.85 -1.01
CA THR A 42 16.96 -3.46 -0.60
C THR A 42 16.28 -3.19 0.73
N VAL A 43 16.57 -2.04 1.31
CA VAL A 43 15.84 -1.50 2.48
C VAL A 43 14.66 -0.60 2.07
N ASP A 44 14.36 -0.56 0.77
CA ASP A 44 13.20 0.20 0.28
C ASP A 44 11.90 -0.35 0.85
N ASN A 45 11.06 0.55 1.30
CA ASN A 45 9.86 0.24 2.05
C ASN A 45 8.68 0.99 1.41
N ARG A 46 7.62 0.27 1.10
CA ARG A 46 6.40 0.81 0.51
C ARG A 46 5.26 0.75 1.51
N GLY A 47 4.56 1.85 1.70
CA GLY A 47 3.45 1.91 2.64
C GLY A 47 2.62 3.17 2.47
N PHE A 48 1.53 3.26 3.24
CA PHE A 48 0.64 4.40 3.25
C PHE A 48 0.79 5.19 4.54
N ASN A 49 0.86 6.51 4.41
CA ASN A 49 0.77 7.43 5.53
C ASN A 49 -0.69 7.85 5.69
N LEU A 50 -1.25 7.57 6.85
CA LEU A 50 -2.62 7.99 7.20
C LEU A 50 -2.55 9.23 8.08
N PRO A 51 -3.33 10.30 7.77
CA PRO A 51 -3.49 11.43 8.69
C PRO A 51 -3.96 10.95 10.07
N CYS A 52 -3.37 11.48 11.13
CA CYS A 52 -3.71 11.10 12.51
C CYS A 52 -4.34 12.24 13.33
N SER A 53 -4.68 13.35 12.67
CA SER A 53 -5.36 14.50 13.24
C SER A 53 -6.74 14.67 12.62
N GLU A 54 -7.64 15.32 13.36
CA GLU A 54 -8.91 15.79 12.85
C GLU A 54 -8.71 16.73 11.66
N GLU A 55 -9.73 16.79 10.81
CA GLU A 55 -9.70 17.67 9.65
C GLU A 55 -9.73 19.14 10.08
N GLU A 56 -8.83 19.93 9.55
CA GLU A 56 -8.86 21.39 9.69
C GLU A 56 -8.40 22.06 8.39
N THR A 57 -8.92 23.26 8.15
CA THR A 57 -8.52 24.09 7.01
C THR A 57 -7.66 25.25 7.48
N ARG A 58 -6.46 25.37 6.94
CA ARG A 58 -5.53 26.50 7.15
C ARG A 58 -5.11 27.06 5.80
N ASP A 59 -5.24 28.34 5.61
CA ASP A 59 -4.84 29.05 4.37
C ASP A 59 -5.44 28.42 3.08
N GLY A 60 -6.65 27.87 3.16
CA GLY A 60 -7.35 27.20 2.06
C GLY A 60 -6.87 25.76 1.78
N ILE A 61 -5.98 25.20 2.61
CA ILE A 61 -5.49 23.84 2.51
C ILE A 61 -6.13 23.01 3.62
N VAL A 62 -6.66 21.86 3.25
CA VAL A 62 -7.24 20.88 4.18
C VAL A 62 -6.15 19.97 4.72
N TYR A 63 -6.03 19.87 6.03
CA TYR A 63 -5.11 18.97 6.76
C TYR A 63 -5.93 17.98 7.58
N GLY A 64 -5.37 16.81 7.81
CA GLY A 64 -6.02 15.77 8.60
C GLY A 64 -7.12 15.03 7.84
N ASN A 65 -7.81 14.16 8.55
CA ASN A 65 -8.96 13.42 8.04
C ASN A 65 -9.74 12.86 9.24
N ALA A 66 -11.01 13.20 9.38
CA ALA A 66 -11.84 12.83 10.53
C ALA A 66 -11.99 11.30 10.69
N PHE A 67 -12.02 10.54 9.58
CA PHE A 67 -12.10 9.10 9.63
C PHE A 67 -10.81 8.48 10.17
N THR A 68 -9.65 8.85 9.60
CA THR A 68 -8.36 8.29 9.99
C THR A 68 -7.77 8.92 11.26
N ALA A 69 -8.34 9.99 11.79
CA ALA A 69 -7.96 10.56 13.09
C ALA A 69 -8.20 9.59 14.26
N ASP A 70 -9.22 8.73 14.14
CA ASP A 70 -9.49 7.69 15.13
C ASP A 70 -8.41 6.61 15.10
N VAL A 71 -7.78 6.36 16.23
CA VAL A 71 -6.72 5.35 16.35
C VAL A 71 -7.22 3.93 16.09
N ASN A 72 -8.48 3.62 16.41
CA ASN A 72 -9.05 2.30 16.17
C ASN A 72 -9.30 2.07 14.68
N VAL A 73 -9.66 3.12 13.94
CA VAL A 73 -9.74 3.06 12.48
C VAL A 73 -8.37 2.74 11.87
N ARG A 74 -7.31 3.46 12.28
CA ARG A 74 -5.95 3.17 11.76
C ARG A 74 -5.48 1.77 12.13
N ARG A 75 -5.79 1.29 13.34
CA ARG A 75 -5.50 -0.10 13.74
C ARG A 75 -6.26 -1.10 12.91
N ALA A 76 -7.55 -0.87 12.67
CA ALA A 76 -8.37 -1.72 11.82
C ALA A 76 -7.83 -1.80 10.39
N ILE A 77 -7.46 -0.67 9.79
CA ILE A 77 -6.81 -0.62 8.48
C ILE A 77 -5.51 -1.44 8.50
N ASN A 78 -4.68 -1.30 9.54
CA ASN A 78 -3.40 -1.96 9.62
C ASN A 78 -3.50 -3.49 9.71
N ILE A 79 -4.46 -4.03 10.50
CA ILE A 79 -4.64 -5.49 10.64
C ILE A 79 -5.62 -6.07 9.61
N GLY A 80 -6.40 -5.23 8.93
CA GLY A 80 -7.39 -5.64 7.95
C GLY A 80 -6.87 -5.73 6.50
N ILE A 81 -5.58 -5.42 6.27
CA ILE A 81 -4.92 -5.56 4.98
C ILE A 81 -4.02 -6.78 5.00
N ASP A 82 -4.29 -7.72 4.12
CA ASP A 82 -3.48 -8.91 3.88
C ASP A 82 -2.24 -8.54 3.06
N ARG A 83 -1.09 -8.43 3.73
CA ARG A 83 0.18 -8.08 3.11
C ARG A 83 0.78 -9.23 2.33
N GLU A 84 0.59 -10.46 2.81
CA GLU A 84 1.09 -11.65 2.13
C GLU A 84 0.40 -11.82 0.77
N GLU A 85 -0.94 -11.74 0.75
CA GLU A 85 -1.74 -11.77 -0.48
C GLU A 85 -1.36 -10.62 -1.43
N MET A 86 -1.08 -9.42 -0.89
CA MET A 86 -0.64 -8.27 -1.67
C MET A 86 0.74 -8.49 -2.30
N ILE A 87 1.70 -9.05 -1.57
CA ILE A 87 3.03 -9.37 -2.08
C ILE A 87 2.94 -10.39 -3.21
N GLU A 88 2.12 -11.42 -3.04
CA GLU A 88 1.93 -12.45 -4.06
C GLU A 88 1.33 -11.89 -5.34
N HIS A 89 0.26 -11.12 -5.23
CA HIS A 89 -0.51 -10.67 -6.40
C HIS A 89 0.01 -9.39 -7.06
N VAL A 90 0.68 -8.52 -6.32
CA VAL A 90 1.17 -7.23 -6.86
C VAL A 90 2.66 -7.26 -7.13
N LEU A 91 3.41 -8.01 -6.32
CA LEU A 91 4.87 -8.04 -6.39
C LEU A 91 5.42 -9.39 -6.86
N ASN A 92 4.57 -10.27 -7.41
CA ASN A 92 4.96 -11.62 -7.88
C ASN A 92 5.78 -12.40 -6.83
N GLY A 93 5.48 -12.24 -5.54
CA GLY A 93 6.21 -12.84 -4.44
C GLY A 93 7.56 -12.17 -4.08
N TYR A 94 7.95 -11.11 -4.79
CA TYR A 94 9.21 -10.39 -4.51
C TYR A 94 8.99 -9.29 -3.47
N GLY A 95 9.11 -9.66 -2.21
CA GLY A 95 8.96 -8.73 -1.09
C GLY A 95 8.84 -9.45 0.23
N THR A 96 8.82 -8.67 1.30
CA THR A 96 8.51 -9.15 2.65
C THR A 96 7.54 -8.20 3.30
N GLU A 97 6.70 -8.71 4.19
CA GLU A 97 5.82 -7.85 4.97
C GLU A 97 6.61 -6.84 5.78
N ALA A 98 6.17 -5.59 5.74
CA ALA A 98 6.75 -4.49 6.50
C ALA A 98 5.73 -3.90 7.47
N TYR A 99 6.16 -3.61 8.69
CA TYR A 99 5.31 -3.08 9.77
C TYR A 99 5.79 -1.74 10.29
N SER A 100 6.91 -1.26 9.77
CA SER A 100 7.45 0.07 10.03
C SER A 100 8.37 0.51 8.90
N VAL A 101 8.71 1.79 8.85
CA VAL A 101 9.71 2.34 7.93
C VAL A 101 11.15 1.87 8.24
N CYS A 102 11.34 1.16 9.36
CA CYS A 102 12.63 0.67 9.83
C CYS A 102 12.76 -0.85 9.69
N ASP A 103 11.88 -1.52 8.97
CA ASP A 103 11.96 -2.96 8.77
C ASP A 103 13.31 -3.35 8.19
N GLN A 104 13.83 -4.49 8.65
CA GLN A 104 15.15 -5.02 8.31
C GLN A 104 16.34 -4.14 8.76
N MET A 105 16.08 -3.05 9.48
CA MET A 105 17.15 -2.23 10.04
C MET A 105 17.57 -2.76 11.43
N PRO A 106 18.84 -2.53 11.87
CA PRO A 106 19.32 -3.02 13.18
C PRO A 106 18.54 -2.48 14.38
N TRP A 107 17.78 -1.44 14.21
CA TRP A 107 16.95 -0.81 15.24
C TRP A 107 15.45 -1.09 15.06
N TYR A 108 15.09 -2.04 14.21
CA TYR A 108 13.70 -2.45 14.03
C TYR A 108 13.11 -3.00 15.32
N ASN A 109 11.87 -2.63 15.61
CA ASN A 109 11.14 -3.14 16.76
C ASN A 109 10.20 -4.27 16.33
N GLU A 110 10.56 -5.51 16.62
CA GLU A 110 9.76 -6.70 16.28
C GLU A 110 8.32 -6.67 16.86
N LYS A 111 8.10 -5.90 17.93
CA LYS A 111 6.76 -5.71 18.51
C LYS A 111 5.82 -4.85 17.66
N SER A 112 6.32 -4.23 16.59
CA SER A 112 5.48 -3.52 15.63
C SER A 112 4.73 -4.45 14.68
N ALA A 113 5.16 -5.71 14.56
CA ALA A 113 4.50 -6.69 13.71
C ALA A 113 3.07 -6.97 14.21
N VAL A 114 2.15 -7.06 13.26
CA VAL A 114 0.75 -7.40 13.52
C VAL A 114 0.32 -8.52 12.57
N SER A 115 -0.59 -9.36 13.01
CA SER A 115 -1.17 -10.38 12.15
C SER A 115 -2.35 -9.80 11.36
N TYR A 116 -2.56 -10.31 10.15
CA TYR A 116 -3.79 -10.08 9.41
C TYR A 116 -4.97 -10.67 10.18
N ASP A 117 -5.95 -9.84 10.50
CA ASP A 117 -7.15 -10.21 11.26
C ASP A 117 -8.34 -9.32 10.85
N PRO A 118 -9.03 -9.67 9.77
CA PRO A 118 -10.16 -8.88 9.28
C PRO A 118 -11.36 -8.90 10.24
N GLU A 119 -11.54 -9.96 11.04
CA GLU A 119 -12.62 -10.02 12.02
C GLU A 119 -12.38 -9.01 13.15
N GLN A 120 -11.14 -8.95 13.67
CA GLN A 120 -10.77 -7.95 14.66
C GLN A 120 -10.80 -6.53 14.07
N ALA A 121 -10.45 -6.35 12.79
CA ALA A 121 -10.57 -5.06 12.11
C ALA A 121 -12.02 -4.58 12.08
N GLU A 122 -12.98 -5.46 11.75
CA GLU A 122 -14.42 -5.14 11.80
C GLU A 122 -14.89 -4.76 13.21
N GLN A 123 -14.41 -5.48 14.23
CA GLN A 123 -14.74 -5.17 15.63
C GLN A 123 -14.25 -3.78 16.02
N LEU A 124 -13.00 -3.44 15.70
CA LEU A 124 -12.42 -2.12 15.98
C LEU A 124 -13.21 -0.99 15.29
N LEU A 125 -13.62 -1.18 14.03
CA LEU A 125 -14.46 -0.22 13.32
C LEU A 125 -15.85 -0.07 13.99
N ASN A 126 -16.44 -1.19 14.41
CA ASN A 126 -17.71 -1.19 15.13
C ASN A 126 -17.62 -0.49 16.49
N GLU A 127 -16.55 -0.71 17.26
CA GLU A 127 -16.28 -0.07 18.55
C GLU A 127 -16.02 1.42 18.39
N ALA A 128 -15.36 1.83 17.30
CA ALA A 128 -15.16 3.23 16.94
C ALA A 128 -16.45 3.93 16.46
N GLY A 129 -17.56 3.20 16.36
CA GLY A 129 -18.88 3.72 15.97
C GLY A 129 -19.16 3.68 14.47
N TRP A 130 -18.23 3.16 13.67
CA TRP A 130 -18.40 3.00 12.23
C TRP A 130 -19.22 1.76 11.92
N LYS A 131 -20.51 1.90 11.68
CA LYS A 131 -21.44 0.78 11.45
C LYS A 131 -21.66 0.54 9.97
N MET A 132 -21.71 -0.75 9.59
CA MET A 132 -22.04 -1.15 8.23
C MET A 132 -23.46 -0.70 7.86
N ALA A 133 -23.61 -0.03 6.71
CA ALA A 133 -24.89 0.33 6.15
C ALA A 133 -25.33 -0.66 5.07
N GLU A 134 -26.58 -0.53 4.60
CA GLU A 134 -27.19 -1.44 3.61
C GLU A 134 -26.45 -1.45 2.26
N ASP A 135 -25.78 -0.35 1.92
CA ASP A 135 -24.97 -0.20 0.70
C ASP A 135 -23.53 -0.78 0.84
N GLY A 136 -23.22 -1.43 1.97
CA GLY A 136 -21.93 -2.02 2.22
C GLY A 136 -20.85 -1.02 2.65
N ILE A 137 -21.17 0.25 2.83
CA ILE A 137 -20.24 1.30 3.28
C ILE A 137 -20.52 1.63 4.74
N ARG A 138 -19.49 1.67 5.57
CA ARG A 138 -19.62 2.05 6.98
C ARG A 138 -19.92 3.54 7.13
N ARG A 139 -20.72 3.86 8.16
CA ARG A 139 -21.09 5.24 8.51
C ARG A 139 -21.03 5.46 10.00
N LYS A 140 -20.73 6.72 10.36
CA LYS A 140 -20.80 7.24 11.70
C LYS A 140 -21.32 8.68 11.64
N ASP A 141 -22.38 8.99 12.37
CA ASP A 141 -22.99 10.33 12.45
C ASP A 141 -23.34 10.93 11.07
N GLY A 142 -23.68 10.08 10.09
CA GLY A 142 -24.01 10.47 8.72
C GLY A 142 -22.82 10.50 7.76
N GLU A 143 -21.61 10.51 8.26
CA GLU A 143 -20.37 10.50 7.48
C GLU A 143 -20.03 9.10 6.99
N LYS A 144 -19.46 9.00 5.77
CA LYS A 144 -19.00 7.74 5.19
C LYS A 144 -17.58 7.44 5.64
N ALA A 145 -17.29 6.16 5.88
CA ALA A 145 -15.95 5.66 6.03
C ALA A 145 -15.25 5.67 4.66
N ALA A 146 -14.63 6.77 4.32
CA ALA A 146 -13.97 6.95 3.02
C ALA A 146 -12.81 7.94 3.10
N PHE A 147 -11.79 7.69 2.28
CA PHE A 147 -10.68 8.61 2.06
C PHE A 147 -10.05 8.38 0.69
N THR A 148 -9.19 9.27 0.26
CA THR A 148 -8.50 9.17 -1.03
C THR A 148 -7.07 8.69 -0.83
N LEU A 149 -6.69 7.61 -1.53
CA LEU A 149 -5.30 7.18 -1.64
C LEU A 149 -4.61 7.93 -2.77
N LEU A 150 -3.48 8.56 -2.48
CA LEU A 150 -2.66 9.27 -3.46
C LEU A 150 -1.37 8.47 -3.72
N PHE A 151 -0.99 8.38 -4.97
CA PHE A 151 0.27 7.76 -5.40
C PHE A 151 0.92 8.56 -6.52
N ASN A 152 2.21 8.33 -6.79
CA ASN A 152 2.92 9.00 -7.88
C ASN A 152 2.39 8.55 -9.24
N ASN A 153 2.08 9.51 -10.09
CA ASN A 153 1.79 9.22 -11.49
C ASN A 153 3.04 8.66 -12.20
N GLY A 154 2.85 7.60 -12.99
CA GLY A 154 3.94 6.92 -13.72
C GLY A 154 4.69 5.84 -12.93
N ASP A 155 4.24 5.51 -11.71
CA ASP A 155 4.73 4.35 -10.93
C ASP A 155 3.64 3.27 -10.90
N SER A 156 3.74 2.30 -11.79
CA SER A 156 2.75 1.22 -11.95
C SER A 156 2.64 0.33 -10.71
N VAL A 157 3.74 0.12 -9.98
CA VAL A 157 3.76 -0.68 -8.76
C VAL A 157 3.00 0.03 -7.65
N ARG A 158 3.24 1.34 -7.44
CA ARG A 158 2.49 2.11 -6.44
C ARG A 158 1.02 2.21 -6.77
N GLN A 159 0.69 2.34 -8.04
CA GLN A 159 -0.70 2.30 -8.48
C GLN A 159 -1.35 0.96 -8.11
N ALA A 160 -0.73 -0.16 -8.48
CA ALA A 160 -1.26 -1.49 -8.19
C ALA A 160 -1.40 -1.75 -6.68
N LEU A 161 -0.41 -1.33 -5.86
CA LEU A 161 -0.49 -1.40 -4.41
C LEU A 161 -1.67 -0.58 -3.84
N ALA A 162 -1.90 0.63 -4.38
CA ALA A 162 -3.02 1.48 -3.94
C ALA A 162 -4.37 0.88 -4.34
N GLU A 163 -4.52 0.40 -5.57
CA GLU A 163 -5.75 -0.24 -6.06
C GLU A 163 -6.06 -1.53 -5.30
N TYR A 164 -5.03 -2.36 -5.04
CA TYR A 164 -5.19 -3.57 -4.24
C TYR A 164 -5.60 -3.26 -2.81
N THR A 165 -4.98 -2.26 -2.18
CA THR A 165 -5.34 -1.77 -0.85
C THR A 165 -6.79 -1.29 -0.81
N ALA A 166 -7.22 -0.49 -1.78
CA ALA A 166 -8.60 -0.02 -1.86
C ALA A 166 -9.60 -1.18 -1.98
N ASN A 167 -9.27 -2.21 -2.77
CA ASN A 167 -10.10 -3.41 -2.89
C ASN A 167 -10.21 -4.20 -1.58
N GLN A 168 -9.14 -4.30 -0.80
CA GLN A 168 -9.17 -4.94 0.52
C GLN A 168 -9.97 -4.12 1.54
N LEU A 169 -9.80 -2.80 1.55
CA LEU A 169 -10.55 -1.91 2.42
C LEU A 169 -12.05 -1.91 2.11
N ALA A 170 -12.42 -2.05 0.83
CA ALA A 170 -13.82 -2.19 0.44
C ALA A 170 -14.49 -3.42 1.08
N LYS A 171 -13.75 -4.53 1.31
CA LYS A 171 -14.28 -5.69 2.05
C LYS A 171 -14.63 -5.35 3.49
N LEU A 172 -13.98 -4.35 4.09
CA LEU A 172 -14.26 -3.84 5.43
C LEU A 172 -15.34 -2.74 5.46
N GLY A 173 -15.85 -2.32 4.29
CA GLY A 173 -16.84 -1.26 4.16
C GLY A 173 -16.24 0.15 4.18
N ILE A 174 -14.99 0.30 3.76
CA ILE A 174 -14.24 1.57 3.68
C ILE A 174 -14.09 1.96 2.21
#